data_9503a744c0ebc59dca7776fa1b7597b6
#
_entry.id   9503a744c0ebc59dca7776fa1b7597b6
#
_cell.length_a   1.000
_cell.length_b   1.000
_cell.length_c   1.000
_cell.angle_alpha   90.00
_cell.angle_beta   90.00
_cell.angle_gamma   90.00
#
_symmetry.space_group_name_H-M   'P 1'
#
loop_
_entity.id
_entity.type
_entity.pdbx_description
1 polymer ?
#
loop_
_entity_poly.entity_id
_entity_poly.type
_entity_poly.pdbx_seq_one_letter_code
_entity_poly.pdbx_strand_id
1 'polypeptide(L)'
;MIKTVDLKKTFTGRGQTVYAVDGVTAHIKPSEVVVIIGPSGSGKSTYLRCLNGLETLTSGQIIIDGVDLSVKKTDLNLVRREVGMVFQQFNLFPHKSVLENIILAQQVVRKRKREEAEEKARMLLQKVGIPEKEDEYPIRLSGGQQQRVAIARALAMDPKVMLFDEPTSALDPEMVGEVLEVMKQLAREGMTMVVVTHEMGFAREVADRVLFMDQGKLVEEGTPEHFFTSPQEERTKLFLRQVL
;
A
#
# COMPACT_ATOMS: atom_id res chain seq x y z
N MET A 1 -10.09 -11.54 3.40
CA MET A 1 -9.49 -10.40 4.12
C MET A 1 -10.06 -9.07 3.63
N ILE A 2 -9.87 -8.71 2.35
CA ILE A 2 -10.51 -7.53 1.72
C ILE A 2 -11.44 -7.99 0.61
N LYS A 3 -12.64 -7.42 0.53
CA LYS A 3 -13.60 -7.67 -0.56
C LYS A 3 -14.15 -6.33 -1.04
N THR A 4 -14.06 -6.09 -2.34
CA THR A 4 -14.76 -4.99 -3.02
C THR A 4 -15.80 -5.55 -3.97
N VAL A 5 -16.97 -4.91 -4.05
CA VAL A 5 -18.07 -5.29 -4.95
C VAL A 5 -18.57 -4.06 -5.66
N ASP A 6 -18.44 -4.04 -6.97
CA ASP A 6 -18.85 -2.92 -7.85
C ASP A 6 -18.41 -1.56 -7.31
N LEU A 7 -17.14 -1.50 -6.81
CA LEU A 7 -16.61 -0.30 -6.20
C LEU A 7 -16.50 0.82 -7.23
N LYS A 8 -17.11 1.96 -6.92
CA LYS A 8 -17.02 3.18 -7.75
C LYS A 8 -16.57 4.37 -6.94
N LYS A 9 -15.66 5.15 -7.53
CA LYS A 9 -15.26 6.46 -7.04
C LYS A 9 -15.27 7.45 -8.19
N THR A 10 -16.08 8.49 -8.00
CA THR A 10 -16.24 9.57 -8.97
C THR A 10 -15.84 10.88 -8.34
N PHE A 11 -15.05 11.67 -9.03
CA PHE A 11 -14.75 13.05 -8.69
C PHE A 11 -15.52 13.98 -9.61
N THR A 12 -16.27 14.92 -9.02
CA THR A 12 -17.01 15.93 -9.78
C THR A 12 -16.48 17.31 -9.42
N GLY A 13 -16.05 18.07 -10.44
CA GLY A 13 -15.55 19.43 -10.23
C GLY A 13 -15.46 20.21 -11.54
N ARG A 14 -15.69 21.51 -11.49
CA ARG A 14 -15.59 22.43 -12.63
C ARG A 14 -16.32 21.96 -13.91
N GLY A 15 -17.48 21.31 -13.75
CA GLY A 15 -18.28 20.81 -14.88
C GLY A 15 -17.76 19.51 -15.51
N GLN A 16 -16.72 18.90 -14.96
CA GLN A 16 -16.20 17.61 -15.42
C GLN A 16 -16.43 16.53 -14.35
N THR A 17 -16.70 15.31 -14.83
CA THR A 17 -16.86 14.11 -14.00
C THR A 17 -15.78 13.11 -14.39
N VAL A 18 -14.96 12.70 -13.41
CA VAL A 18 -13.90 11.70 -13.59
C VAL A 18 -14.28 10.44 -12.85
N TYR A 19 -14.43 9.34 -13.54
CA TYR A 19 -14.67 8.01 -12.98
C TYR A 19 -13.33 7.38 -12.64
N ALA A 20 -12.79 7.73 -11.46
CA ALA A 20 -11.46 7.29 -11.05
C ALA A 20 -11.42 5.80 -10.71
N VAL A 21 -12.51 5.24 -10.19
CA VAL A 21 -12.75 3.79 -10.05
C VAL A 21 -14.16 3.53 -10.56
N ASP A 22 -14.32 2.55 -11.45
CA ASP A 22 -15.58 2.26 -12.11
C ASP A 22 -15.89 0.76 -12.14
N GLY A 23 -16.55 0.30 -11.06
CA GLY A 23 -17.07 -1.06 -10.96
C GLY A 23 -16.04 -2.13 -10.59
N VAL A 24 -15.00 -1.78 -9.83
CA VAL A 24 -13.95 -2.75 -9.45
C VAL A 24 -14.47 -3.73 -8.41
N THR A 25 -14.47 -5.01 -8.77
CA THR A 25 -14.77 -6.14 -7.88
C THR A 25 -13.53 -7.00 -7.73
N ALA A 26 -13.06 -7.17 -6.49
CA ALA A 26 -11.88 -7.98 -6.18
C ALA A 26 -12.00 -8.59 -4.78
N HIS A 27 -11.32 -9.70 -4.55
CA HIS A 27 -11.24 -10.36 -3.26
C HIS A 27 -9.79 -10.71 -2.94
N ILE A 28 -9.23 -10.11 -1.89
CA ILE A 28 -7.87 -10.36 -1.42
C ILE A 28 -7.94 -11.25 -0.19
N LYS A 29 -7.24 -12.39 -0.24
CA LYS A 29 -7.21 -13.40 0.81
C LYS A 29 -6.19 -13.02 1.90
N PRO A 30 -6.29 -13.60 3.12
CA PRO A 30 -5.20 -13.52 4.10
C PRO A 30 -3.89 -14.06 3.51
N SER A 31 -2.78 -13.44 3.88
CA SER A 31 -1.42 -13.77 3.41
C SER A 31 -1.20 -13.71 1.89
N GLU A 32 -2.13 -13.11 1.14
CA GLU A 32 -2.00 -12.90 -0.30
C GLU A 32 -1.29 -11.57 -0.59
N VAL A 33 -0.34 -11.61 -1.52
CA VAL A 33 0.31 -10.43 -2.10
C VAL A 33 -0.34 -10.12 -3.45
N VAL A 34 -1.12 -9.05 -3.48
CA VAL A 34 -1.77 -8.57 -4.71
C VAL A 34 -1.05 -7.33 -5.21
N VAL A 35 -0.54 -7.39 -6.43
CA VAL A 35 0.10 -6.24 -7.09
C VAL A 35 -0.85 -5.62 -8.10
N ILE A 36 -1.00 -4.30 -8.07
CA ILE A 36 -1.85 -3.53 -8.98
C ILE A 36 -0.95 -2.75 -9.93
N ILE A 37 -1.07 -3.03 -11.22
CA ILE A 37 -0.32 -2.37 -12.29
C ILE A 37 -1.27 -1.63 -13.24
N GLY A 38 -0.72 -0.74 -14.08
CA GLY A 38 -1.48 0.00 -15.10
C GLY A 38 -0.91 1.39 -15.34
N PRO A 39 -1.36 2.08 -16.37
CA PRO A 39 -0.85 3.41 -16.74
C PRO A 39 -1.12 4.45 -15.65
N SER A 40 -0.37 5.56 -15.70
CA SER A 40 -0.64 6.69 -14.80
C SER A 40 -2.06 7.21 -15.02
N GLY A 41 -2.75 7.57 -13.94
CA GLY A 41 -4.14 8.02 -14.00
C GLY A 41 -5.19 6.91 -14.17
N SER A 42 -4.82 5.63 -14.18
CA SER A 42 -5.78 4.52 -14.32
C SER A 42 -6.64 4.23 -13.08
N GLY A 43 -6.43 4.95 -11.97
CA GLY A 43 -7.25 4.82 -10.75
C GLY A 43 -6.65 3.95 -9.64
N LYS A 44 -5.46 3.36 -9.80
CA LYS A 44 -4.80 2.46 -8.84
C LYS A 44 -4.70 3.05 -7.43
N SER A 45 -4.09 4.23 -7.30
CA SER A 45 -3.95 4.91 -6.00
C SER A 45 -5.29 5.31 -5.40
N THR A 46 -6.26 5.68 -6.24
CA THR A 46 -7.63 5.98 -5.77
C THR A 46 -8.30 4.73 -5.23
N TYR A 47 -8.20 3.61 -5.94
CA TYR A 47 -8.70 2.32 -5.46
C TYR A 47 -8.05 1.94 -4.11
N LEU A 48 -6.72 2.01 -4.03
CA LEU A 48 -5.98 1.70 -2.81
C LEU A 48 -6.41 2.59 -1.63
N ARG A 49 -6.61 3.90 -1.87
CA ARG A 49 -7.06 4.86 -0.85
C ARG A 49 -8.52 4.66 -0.43
N CYS A 50 -9.35 4.07 -1.28
CA CYS A 50 -10.69 3.63 -0.87
C CYS A 50 -10.61 2.49 0.15
N LEU A 51 -9.63 1.57 0.03
CA LEU A 51 -9.51 0.43 0.94
C LEU A 51 -9.23 0.81 2.40
N ASN A 52 -8.58 1.96 2.67
CA ASN A 52 -8.36 2.43 4.04
C ASN A 52 -9.27 3.61 4.44
N GLY A 53 -10.25 3.94 3.59
CA GLY A 53 -11.19 5.03 3.81
C GLY A 53 -10.58 6.43 3.73
N LEU A 54 -9.38 6.60 3.14
CA LEU A 54 -8.83 7.93 2.81
C LEU A 54 -9.63 8.58 1.69
N GLU A 55 -10.12 7.78 0.74
CA GLU A 55 -11.10 8.20 -0.25
C GLU A 55 -12.46 7.54 0.06
N THR A 56 -13.50 8.34 0.08
CA THR A 56 -14.87 7.84 0.25
C THR A 56 -15.37 7.27 -1.07
N LEU A 57 -15.89 6.05 -1.09
CA LEU A 57 -16.53 5.48 -2.27
C LEU A 57 -17.78 6.28 -2.67
N THR A 58 -18.08 6.32 -3.97
CA THR A 58 -19.34 6.92 -4.49
C THR A 58 -20.46 5.90 -4.42
N SER A 59 -20.19 4.64 -4.79
CA SER A 59 -21.12 3.50 -4.68
C SER A 59 -20.36 2.18 -4.65
N GLY A 60 -21.07 1.08 -4.44
CA GLY A 60 -20.49 -0.26 -4.28
C GLY A 60 -20.23 -0.57 -2.80
N GLN A 61 -19.40 -1.58 -2.55
CA GLN A 61 -19.13 -2.06 -1.20
C GLN A 61 -17.64 -2.35 -1.00
N ILE A 62 -17.14 -2.07 0.20
CA ILE A 62 -15.80 -2.45 0.66
C ILE A 62 -15.95 -3.11 2.03
N ILE A 63 -15.52 -4.35 2.14
CA ILE A 63 -15.48 -5.10 3.41
C ILE A 63 -14.04 -5.43 3.72
N ILE A 64 -13.54 -5.06 4.90
CA ILE A 64 -12.20 -5.36 5.38
C ILE A 64 -12.31 -6.03 6.74
N ASP A 65 -11.81 -7.25 6.82
CA ASP A 65 -11.86 -8.07 8.04
C ASP A 65 -13.27 -8.12 8.70
N GLY A 66 -14.31 -8.22 7.86
CA GLY A 66 -15.71 -8.25 8.28
C GLY A 66 -16.34 -6.87 8.53
N VAL A 67 -15.57 -5.79 8.47
CA VAL A 67 -16.08 -4.42 8.65
C VAL A 67 -16.43 -3.81 7.29
N ASP A 68 -17.66 -3.37 7.12
CA ASP A 68 -18.15 -2.73 5.89
C ASP A 68 -17.95 -1.21 5.93
N LEU A 69 -17.07 -0.69 5.05
CA LEU A 69 -16.78 0.73 4.92
C LEU A 69 -17.85 1.51 4.15
N SER A 70 -18.75 0.84 3.44
CA SER A 70 -19.83 1.48 2.70
C SER A 70 -20.96 2.00 3.63
N VAL A 71 -20.99 1.53 4.87
CA VAL A 71 -21.94 1.96 5.88
C VAL A 71 -21.51 3.30 6.49
N LYS A 72 -22.30 4.35 6.34
CA LYS A 72 -22.00 5.73 6.81
C LYS A 72 -21.63 5.87 8.29
N LYS A 73 -22.04 4.93 9.15
CA LYS A 73 -21.76 4.96 10.60
C LYS A 73 -20.53 4.13 10.99
N THR A 74 -19.83 3.54 10.03
CA THR A 74 -18.64 2.73 10.32
C THR A 74 -17.53 3.61 10.90
N ASP A 75 -17.00 3.22 12.05
CA ASP A 75 -15.82 3.87 12.61
C ASP A 75 -14.56 3.47 11.81
N LEU A 76 -14.13 4.36 10.92
CA LEU A 76 -12.94 4.17 10.10
C LEU A 76 -11.65 4.00 10.91
N ASN A 77 -11.63 4.45 12.18
CA ASN A 77 -10.45 4.25 13.02
C ASN A 77 -10.24 2.78 13.36
N LEU A 78 -11.31 1.99 13.49
CA LEU A 78 -11.20 0.54 13.68
C LEU A 78 -10.51 -0.11 12.49
N VAL A 79 -10.87 0.27 11.27
CA VAL A 79 -10.25 -0.26 10.05
C VAL A 79 -8.80 0.21 9.93
N ARG A 80 -8.53 1.51 10.12
CA ARG A 80 -7.18 2.09 10.00
C ARG A 80 -6.19 1.56 11.05
N ARG A 81 -6.68 0.99 12.14
CA ARG A 81 -5.83 0.29 13.12
C ARG A 81 -5.28 -1.02 12.58
N GLU A 82 -6.05 -1.70 11.73
CA GLU A 82 -5.72 -3.02 11.18
C GLU A 82 -5.15 -2.96 9.76
N VAL A 83 -5.15 -1.77 9.13
CA VAL A 83 -4.67 -1.53 7.77
C VAL A 83 -3.53 -0.51 7.80
N GLY A 84 -2.30 -0.97 7.65
CA GLY A 84 -1.14 -0.11 7.47
C GLY A 84 -1.09 0.47 6.05
N MET A 85 -0.62 1.70 5.91
CA MET A 85 -0.43 2.32 4.60
C MET A 85 0.90 3.02 4.49
N VAL A 86 1.60 2.75 3.40
CA VAL A 86 2.86 3.38 2.99
C VAL A 86 2.59 4.15 1.69
N PHE A 87 2.97 5.41 1.67
CA PHE A 87 2.71 6.33 0.56
C PHE A 87 3.96 6.52 -0.30
N GLN A 88 3.78 7.03 -1.51
CA GLN A 88 4.84 7.50 -2.38
C GLN A 88 5.72 8.56 -1.71
N GLN A 89 5.10 9.53 -1.03
CA GLN A 89 5.78 10.45 -0.14
C GLN A 89 5.84 9.84 1.26
N PHE A 90 6.98 9.90 1.91
CA PHE A 90 7.25 9.21 3.18
C PHE A 90 6.34 9.65 4.32
N ASN A 91 5.89 10.91 4.28
CA ASN A 91 4.96 11.53 5.24
C ASN A 91 5.43 11.37 6.71
N LEU A 92 6.74 11.44 6.94
CA LEU A 92 7.30 11.44 8.27
C LEU A 92 7.07 12.79 8.94
N PHE A 93 6.92 12.79 10.25
CA PHE A 93 6.86 14.02 11.05
C PHE A 93 8.26 14.63 11.12
N PRO A 94 8.52 15.79 10.47
CA PRO A 94 9.88 16.31 10.32
C PRO A 94 10.50 16.80 11.63
N HIS A 95 9.66 17.14 12.62
CA HIS A 95 10.06 17.62 13.95
C HIS A 95 10.21 16.49 15.00
N LYS A 96 10.08 15.23 14.57
CA LYS A 96 10.23 14.04 15.40
C LYS A 96 11.39 13.20 14.91
N SER A 97 12.13 12.59 15.84
CA SER A 97 13.14 11.59 15.49
C SER A 97 12.53 10.37 14.80
N VAL A 98 13.36 9.52 14.23
CA VAL A 98 12.95 8.23 13.65
C VAL A 98 12.19 7.40 14.67
N LEU A 99 12.77 7.23 15.87
CA LEU A 99 12.13 6.48 16.96
C LEU A 99 10.76 7.08 17.30
N GLU A 100 10.67 8.40 17.48
CA GLU A 100 9.42 9.09 17.80
C GLU A 100 8.36 8.97 16.70
N ASN A 101 8.76 8.94 15.42
CA ASN A 101 7.86 8.68 14.30
C ASN A 101 7.19 7.31 14.40
N ILE A 102 7.93 6.29 14.86
CA ILE A 102 7.44 4.90 14.96
C ILE A 102 6.59 4.69 16.22
N ILE A 103 6.94 5.32 17.34
CA ILE A 103 6.23 5.09 18.62
C ILE A 103 4.92 5.86 18.73
N LEU A 104 4.79 7.00 18.06
CA LEU A 104 3.65 7.93 18.24
C LEU A 104 2.29 7.24 18.08
N ALA A 105 2.08 6.54 16.97
CA ALA A 105 0.80 5.88 16.71
C ALA A 105 0.52 4.74 17.69
N GLN A 106 1.55 4.03 18.12
CA GLN A 106 1.45 2.97 19.12
C GLN A 106 0.91 3.51 20.45
N GLN A 107 1.44 4.66 20.89
CA GLN A 107 1.01 5.29 22.15
C GLN A 107 -0.39 5.89 22.05
N VAL A 108 -0.66 6.66 20.97
CA VAL A 108 -1.91 7.41 20.81
C VAL A 108 -3.08 6.48 20.51
N VAL A 109 -2.90 5.51 19.60
CA VAL A 109 -3.98 4.68 19.07
C VAL A 109 -4.07 3.33 19.77
N ARG A 110 -2.94 2.61 19.93
CA ARG A 110 -2.89 1.30 20.59
C ARG A 110 -2.79 1.40 22.12
N LYS A 111 -2.54 2.61 22.66
CA LYS A 111 -2.37 2.87 24.10
C LYS A 111 -1.24 2.07 24.73
N ARG A 112 -0.21 1.71 23.95
CA ARG A 112 0.98 1.05 24.46
C ARG A 112 1.78 1.95 25.39
N LYS A 113 2.38 1.38 26.40
CA LYS A 113 3.35 2.09 27.24
C LYS A 113 4.57 2.49 26.43
N ARG A 114 5.27 3.52 26.87
CA ARG A 114 6.42 4.06 26.14
C ARG A 114 7.52 3.00 25.95
N GLU A 115 7.82 2.28 26.99
CA GLU A 115 8.88 1.26 26.99
C GLU A 115 8.56 0.14 25.97
N GLU A 116 7.32 -0.36 25.96
CA GLU A 116 6.87 -1.37 25.00
C GLU A 116 6.89 -0.85 23.56
N ALA A 117 6.52 0.43 23.37
CA ALA A 117 6.51 1.05 22.05
C ALA A 117 7.93 1.29 21.52
N GLU A 118 8.89 1.66 22.39
CA GLU A 118 10.29 1.83 22.03
C GLU A 118 10.96 0.49 21.69
N GLU A 119 10.75 -0.55 22.52
CA GLU A 119 11.27 -1.88 22.25
C GLU A 119 10.82 -2.39 20.89
N LYS A 120 9.51 -2.28 20.59
CA LYS A 120 8.96 -2.65 19.31
C LYS A 120 9.52 -1.81 18.18
N ALA A 121 9.67 -0.50 18.36
CA ALA A 121 10.23 0.39 17.36
C ALA A 121 11.67 0.00 17.00
N ARG A 122 12.51 -0.33 18.00
CA ARG A 122 13.89 -0.79 17.77
C ARG A 122 13.94 -2.13 17.02
N MET A 123 13.07 -3.09 17.39
CA MET A 123 12.96 -4.34 16.62
C MET A 123 12.58 -4.09 15.15
N LEU A 124 11.66 -3.16 14.90
CA LEU A 124 11.26 -2.81 13.54
C LEU A 124 12.36 -2.07 12.77
N LEU A 125 13.14 -1.20 13.42
CA LEU A 125 14.30 -0.56 12.81
C LEU A 125 15.38 -1.59 12.41
N GLN A 126 15.61 -2.62 13.23
CA GLN A 126 16.47 -3.75 12.88
C GLN A 126 15.90 -4.50 11.67
N LYS A 127 14.59 -4.77 11.65
CA LYS A 127 13.90 -5.46 10.57
C LYS A 127 14.02 -4.72 9.23
N VAL A 128 13.94 -3.39 9.24
CA VAL A 128 14.09 -2.58 8.02
C VAL A 128 15.54 -2.15 7.75
N GLY A 129 16.52 -2.65 8.53
CA GLY A 129 17.95 -2.51 8.29
C GLY A 129 18.53 -1.11 8.54
N ILE A 130 17.98 -0.35 9.51
CA ILE A 130 18.49 0.98 9.89
C ILE A 130 18.45 1.23 11.41
N PRO A 131 18.91 0.29 12.25
CA PRO A 131 18.82 0.44 13.70
C PRO A 131 19.63 1.64 14.23
N GLU A 132 20.73 2.00 13.57
CA GLU A 132 21.62 3.10 13.95
C GLU A 132 21.00 4.51 13.73
N LYS A 133 19.81 4.58 13.10
CA LYS A 133 19.14 5.84 12.75
C LYS A 133 18.07 6.26 13.77
N GLU A 134 17.90 5.58 14.89
CA GLU A 134 16.79 5.83 15.82
C GLU A 134 16.67 7.27 16.32
N ASP A 135 17.80 7.94 16.53
CA ASP A 135 17.86 9.32 17.04
C ASP A 135 17.90 10.39 15.94
N GLU A 136 18.05 9.97 14.67
CA GLU A 136 18.11 10.90 13.55
C GLU A 136 16.75 11.49 13.22
N TYR A 137 16.76 12.65 12.56
CA TYR A 137 15.56 13.30 12.05
C TYR A 137 15.39 13.04 10.55
N PRO A 138 14.13 13.06 10.02
CA PRO A 138 13.87 12.77 8.61
C PRO A 138 14.76 13.53 7.62
N ILE A 139 15.07 14.78 7.89
CA ILE A 139 15.90 15.62 7.02
C ILE A 139 17.35 15.09 6.83
N ARG A 140 17.82 14.25 7.75
CA ARG A 140 19.18 13.67 7.69
C ARG A 140 19.19 12.27 7.04
N LEU A 141 18.03 11.78 6.60
CA LEU A 141 17.89 10.47 6.00
C LEU A 141 17.83 10.55 4.48
N SER A 142 18.41 9.55 3.80
CA SER A 142 18.15 9.35 2.38
C SER A 142 16.68 9.00 2.12
N GLY A 143 16.20 9.15 0.88
CA GLY A 143 14.84 8.77 0.50
C GLY A 143 14.51 7.32 0.84
N GLY A 144 15.41 6.39 0.53
CA GLY A 144 15.23 4.97 0.87
C GLY A 144 15.18 4.71 2.38
N GLN A 145 15.99 5.42 3.19
CA GLN A 145 15.92 5.33 4.65
C GLN A 145 14.59 5.90 5.17
N GLN A 146 14.12 7.05 4.65
CA GLN A 146 12.84 7.62 5.03
C GLN A 146 11.68 6.67 4.72
N GLN A 147 11.71 5.99 3.57
CA GLN A 147 10.69 5.03 3.19
C GLN A 147 10.73 3.79 4.10
N ARG A 148 11.90 3.30 4.46
CA ARG A 148 12.04 2.19 5.42
C ARG A 148 11.51 2.57 6.81
N VAL A 149 11.73 3.81 7.26
CA VAL A 149 11.08 4.33 8.49
C VAL A 149 9.56 4.37 8.35
N ALA A 150 9.03 4.80 7.19
CA ALA A 150 7.59 4.82 6.95
C ALA A 150 6.98 3.40 6.98
N ILE A 151 7.69 2.40 6.44
CA ILE A 151 7.30 0.99 6.55
C ILE A 151 7.31 0.53 8.01
N ALA A 152 8.40 0.79 8.75
CA ALA A 152 8.49 0.45 10.17
C ALA A 152 7.38 1.09 11.01
N ARG A 153 7.07 2.37 10.74
CA ARG A 153 5.95 3.08 11.38
C ARG A 153 4.60 2.42 11.13
N ALA A 154 4.34 1.99 9.89
CA ALA A 154 3.11 1.29 9.56
C ALA A 154 3.02 -0.08 10.25
N LEU A 155 4.12 -0.86 10.24
CA LEU A 155 4.23 -2.16 10.90
C LEU A 155 4.09 -2.08 12.43
N ALA A 156 4.48 -0.95 13.03
CA ALA A 156 4.40 -0.75 14.48
C ALA A 156 2.97 -0.83 15.03
N MET A 157 1.98 -0.67 14.16
CA MET A 157 0.56 -0.83 14.50
C MET A 157 0.07 -2.28 14.51
N ASP A 158 0.91 -3.28 14.20
CA ASP A 158 0.51 -4.69 13.99
C ASP A 158 -0.67 -4.83 13.03
N PRO A 159 -0.56 -4.28 11.82
CA PRO A 159 -1.65 -4.32 10.87
C PRO A 159 -1.84 -5.74 10.33
N LYS A 160 -3.09 -6.09 10.01
CA LYS A 160 -3.42 -7.34 9.31
C LYS A 160 -3.16 -7.25 7.81
N VAL A 161 -3.14 -6.04 7.27
CA VAL A 161 -2.91 -5.73 5.85
C VAL A 161 -1.99 -4.54 5.71
N MET A 162 -1.06 -4.60 4.77
CA MET A 162 -0.23 -3.49 4.35
C MET A 162 -0.61 -3.04 2.94
N LEU A 163 -0.90 -1.75 2.80
CA LEU A 163 -1.16 -1.09 1.52
C LEU A 163 0.06 -0.25 1.13
N PHE A 164 0.54 -0.40 -0.11
CA PHE A 164 1.68 0.35 -0.63
C PHE A 164 1.26 1.14 -1.87
N ASP A 165 1.31 2.45 -1.81
CA ASP A 165 0.97 3.37 -2.91
C ASP A 165 2.25 3.89 -3.56
N GLU A 166 2.76 3.19 -4.58
CA GLU A 166 3.98 3.51 -5.31
C GLU A 166 5.21 3.78 -4.40
N PRO A 167 5.59 2.84 -3.53
CA PRO A 167 6.55 3.08 -2.43
C PRO A 167 7.97 3.43 -2.91
N THR A 168 8.31 3.22 -4.18
CA THR A 168 9.65 3.45 -4.76
C THR A 168 9.69 4.62 -5.73
N SER A 169 8.56 5.17 -6.17
CA SER A 169 8.52 6.15 -7.26
C SER A 169 9.12 7.53 -6.92
N ALA A 170 9.33 7.82 -5.64
CA ALA A 170 10.01 9.04 -5.18
C ALA A 170 11.49 8.82 -4.81
N LEU A 171 12.06 7.65 -5.15
CA LEU A 171 13.41 7.26 -4.79
C LEU A 171 14.35 7.30 -5.99
N ASP A 172 15.63 7.60 -5.71
CA ASP A 172 16.69 7.37 -6.66
C ASP A 172 16.86 5.85 -6.94
N PRO A 173 17.19 5.44 -8.18
CA PRO A 173 17.29 4.03 -8.56
C PRO A 173 18.16 3.18 -7.63
N GLU A 174 19.24 3.76 -7.10
CA GLU A 174 20.17 3.08 -6.19
C GLU A 174 19.51 2.68 -4.85
N MET A 175 18.45 3.38 -4.45
CA MET A 175 17.76 3.17 -3.17
C MET A 175 16.54 2.25 -3.28
N VAL A 176 16.06 1.99 -4.50
CA VAL A 176 14.86 1.17 -4.76
C VAL A 176 15.03 -0.25 -4.22
N GLY A 177 16.19 -0.86 -4.47
CA GLY A 177 16.48 -2.24 -4.08
C GLY A 177 16.31 -2.50 -2.60
N GLU A 178 16.79 -1.60 -1.73
CA GLU A 178 16.70 -1.75 -0.28
C GLU A 178 15.25 -1.76 0.23
N VAL A 179 14.39 -0.92 -0.36
CA VAL A 179 12.96 -0.86 -0.01
C VAL A 179 12.24 -2.12 -0.50
N LEU A 180 12.53 -2.56 -1.72
CA LEU A 180 11.93 -3.78 -2.28
C LEU A 180 12.32 -5.03 -1.47
N GLU A 181 13.57 -5.13 -0.98
CA GLU A 181 13.99 -6.27 -0.14
C GLU A 181 13.20 -6.32 1.18
N VAL A 182 12.95 -5.18 1.82
CA VAL A 182 12.07 -5.14 3.01
C VAL A 182 10.67 -5.64 2.64
N MET A 183 10.10 -5.22 1.52
CA MET A 183 8.77 -5.67 1.08
C MET A 183 8.74 -7.17 0.74
N LYS A 184 9.79 -7.70 0.11
CA LYS A 184 9.94 -9.13 -0.16
C LYS A 184 9.99 -9.94 1.14
N GLN A 185 10.72 -9.45 2.14
CA GLN A 185 10.77 -10.09 3.45
C GLN A 185 9.38 -10.14 4.09
N LEU A 186 8.60 -9.05 4.06
CA LEU A 186 7.23 -9.04 4.58
C LEU A 186 6.32 -10.05 3.87
N ALA A 187 6.46 -10.20 2.56
CA ALA A 187 5.72 -11.20 1.79
C ALA A 187 6.09 -12.64 2.23
N ARG A 188 7.40 -12.94 2.38
CA ARG A 188 7.86 -14.25 2.87
C ARG A 188 7.35 -14.57 4.29
N GLU A 189 7.13 -13.57 5.11
CA GLU A 189 6.56 -13.71 6.45
C GLU A 189 5.03 -13.86 6.46
N GLY A 190 4.38 -13.89 5.29
CA GLY A 190 2.94 -14.09 5.15
C GLY A 190 2.11 -12.83 5.40
N MET A 191 2.70 -11.63 5.29
CA MET A 191 1.94 -10.39 5.39
C MET A 191 0.98 -10.26 4.20
N THR A 192 -0.30 -10.00 4.48
CA THR A 192 -1.26 -9.63 3.42
C THR A 192 -0.90 -8.26 2.87
N MET A 193 -0.68 -8.16 1.57
CA MET A 193 -0.21 -6.93 0.94
C MET A 193 -1.02 -6.57 -0.31
N VAL A 194 -1.32 -5.27 -0.47
CA VAL A 194 -1.82 -4.72 -1.73
C VAL A 194 -0.84 -3.62 -2.16
N VAL A 195 -0.20 -3.82 -3.29
CA VAL A 195 0.92 -2.99 -3.73
C VAL A 195 0.63 -2.37 -5.09
N VAL A 196 0.52 -1.06 -5.15
CA VAL A 196 0.56 -0.30 -6.41
C VAL A 196 2.01 -0.01 -6.72
N THR A 197 2.51 -0.48 -7.87
CA THR A 197 3.91 -0.29 -8.24
C THR A 197 4.13 -0.29 -9.75
N HIS A 198 5.25 0.30 -10.19
CA HIS A 198 5.81 0.20 -11.53
C HIS A 198 7.00 -0.79 -11.60
N GLU A 199 7.36 -1.40 -10.49
CA GLU A 199 8.46 -2.37 -10.39
C GLU A 199 8.01 -3.76 -10.89
N MET A 200 8.12 -3.99 -12.21
CA MET A 200 7.66 -5.25 -12.81
C MET A 200 8.44 -6.47 -12.32
N GLY A 201 9.73 -6.30 -12.00
CA GLY A 201 10.58 -7.34 -11.39
C GLY A 201 10.02 -7.79 -10.03
N PHE A 202 9.62 -6.84 -9.18
CA PHE A 202 9.00 -7.13 -7.90
C PHE A 202 7.65 -7.84 -8.09
N ALA A 203 6.80 -7.35 -8.99
CA ALA A 203 5.52 -7.98 -9.29
C ALA A 203 5.68 -9.45 -9.74
N ARG A 204 6.67 -9.73 -10.59
CA ARG A 204 6.96 -11.09 -11.08
C ARG A 204 7.44 -12.03 -10.00
N GLU A 205 8.27 -11.53 -9.07
CA GLU A 205 8.92 -12.36 -8.05
C GLU A 205 8.03 -12.63 -6.83
N VAL A 206 7.18 -11.67 -6.44
CA VAL A 206 6.57 -11.66 -5.11
C VAL A 206 5.05 -11.76 -5.15
N ALA A 207 4.39 -11.32 -6.23
CA ALA A 207 2.95 -11.33 -6.29
C ALA A 207 2.39 -12.76 -6.37
N ASP A 208 1.35 -13.03 -5.60
CA ASP A 208 0.48 -14.20 -5.83
C ASP A 208 -0.50 -13.92 -6.97
N ARG A 209 -0.91 -12.65 -7.11
CA ARG A 209 -1.85 -12.21 -8.14
C ARG A 209 -1.55 -10.76 -8.56
N VAL A 210 -1.71 -10.53 -9.86
CA VAL A 210 -1.59 -9.20 -10.47
C VAL A 210 -2.96 -8.74 -10.95
N LEU A 211 -3.28 -7.48 -10.69
CA LEU A 211 -4.47 -6.80 -11.18
C LEU A 211 -4.03 -5.69 -12.15
N PHE A 212 -4.49 -5.72 -13.38
CA PHE A 212 -4.24 -4.65 -14.33
C PHE A 212 -5.44 -3.70 -14.38
N MET A 213 -5.21 -2.43 -14.04
CA MET A 213 -6.22 -1.39 -14.10
C MET A 213 -5.96 -0.41 -15.23
N ASP A 214 -7.01 -0.08 -15.97
CA ASP A 214 -7.01 1.00 -16.93
C ASP A 214 -8.36 1.73 -16.95
N GLN A 215 -8.33 3.06 -17.07
CA GLN A 215 -9.53 3.94 -17.11
C GLN A 215 -10.53 3.67 -15.97
N GLY A 216 -10.02 3.45 -14.76
CA GLY A 216 -10.83 3.17 -13.57
C GLY A 216 -11.34 1.73 -13.43
N LYS A 217 -11.10 0.86 -14.40
CA LYS A 217 -11.62 -0.50 -14.44
C LYS A 217 -10.52 -1.54 -14.18
N LEU A 218 -10.91 -2.65 -13.59
CA LEU A 218 -10.12 -3.86 -13.59
C LEU A 218 -10.29 -4.55 -14.96
N VAL A 219 -9.21 -4.54 -15.76
CA VAL A 219 -9.23 -5.06 -17.13
C VAL A 219 -8.87 -6.53 -17.16
N GLU A 220 -7.84 -6.92 -16.41
CA GLU A 220 -7.36 -8.29 -16.36
C GLU A 220 -6.82 -8.62 -14.97
N GLU A 221 -7.00 -9.86 -14.51
CA GLU A 221 -6.38 -10.39 -13.30
C GLU A 221 -5.85 -11.80 -13.53
N GLY A 222 -4.74 -12.14 -12.87
CA GLY A 222 -4.13 -13.46 -12.99
C GLY A 222 -2.86 -13.61 -12.18
N THR A 223 -2.21 -14.76 -12.29
CA THR A 223 -0.90 -15.00 -11.69
C THR A 223 0.18 -14.18 -12.40
N PRO A 224 1.33 -13.91 -11.77
CA PRO A 224 2.47 -13.27 -12.46
C PRO A 224 2.87 -14.00 -13.75
N GLU A 225 2.90 -15.34 -13.72
CA GLU A 225 3.21 -16.12 -14.91
C GLU A 225 2.25 -15.81 -16.07
N HIS A 226 0.93 -15.83 -15.80
CA HIS A 226 -0.08 -15.45 -16.80
C HIS A 226 0.20 -14.06 -17.39
N PHE A 227 0.38 -13.04 -16.53
CA PHE A 227 0.58 -11.67 -16.97
C PHE A 227 1.84 -11.46 -17.82
N PHE A 228 2.94 -12.07 -17.41
CA PHE A 228 4.24 -11.81 -18.05
C PHE A 228 4.56 -12.74 -19.23
N THR A 229 3.76 -13.78 -19.45
CA THR A 229 4.01 -14.73 -20.56
C THR A 229 2.86 -14.79 -21.54
N SER A 230 1.61 -14.73 -21.10
CA SER A 230 0.41 -14.97 -21.92
C SER A 230 -0.79 -14.11 -21.52
N PRO A 231 -0.65 -12.77 -21.42
CA PRO A 231 -1.80 -11.90 -21.12
C PRO A 231 -2.88 -12.05 -22.19
N GLN A 232 -4.14 -12.02 -21.79
CA GLN A 232 -5.27 -12.26 -22.70
C GLN A 232 -5.75 -10.95 -23.34
N GLU A 233 -5.86 -9.88 -22.53
CA GLU A 233 -6.42 -8.62 -22.97
C GLU A 233 -5.42 -7.81 -23.82
N GLU A 234 -5.86 -7.32 -24.97
CA GLU A 234 -5.00 -6.52 -25.87
C GLU A 234 -4.46 -5.27 -25.16
N ARG A 235 -5.24 -4.67 -24.27
CA ARG A 235 -4.81 -3.50 -23.52
C ARG A 235 -3.68 -3.82 -22.55
N THR A 236 -3.73 -4.98 -21.92
CA THR A 236 -2.65 -5.50 -21.06
C THR A 236 -1.37 -5.75 -21.86
N LYS A 237 -1.49 -6.40 -23.03
CA LYS A 237 -0.36 -6.65 -23.95
C LYS A 237 0.32 -5.36 -24.38
N LEU A 238 -0.47 -4.35 -24.77
CA LEU A 238 0.06 -3.04 -25.17
C LEU A 238 0.81 -2.35 -24.02
N PHE A 239 0.26 -2.39 -22.82
CA PHE A 239 0.91 -1.81 -21.64
C PHE A 239 2.23 -2.52 -21.31
N LEU A 240 2.24 -3.85 -21.28
CA LEU A 240 3.44 -4.62 -20.96
C LEU A 240 4.56 -4.43 -21.98
N ARG A 241 4.25 -4.28 -23.28
CA ARG A 241 5.26 -3.95 -24.33
C ARG A 241 5.93 -2.60 -24.13
N GLN A 242 5.31 -1.67 -23.37
CA GLN A 242 5.87 -0.35 -23.11
C GLN A 242 6.75 -0.30 -21.88
N VAL A 243 6.56 -1.24 -20.94
CA VAL A 243 7.21 -1.20 -19.62
C VAL A 243 8.22 -2.35 -19.38
N LEU A 244 8.23 -3.36 -20.26
CA LEU A 244 9.22 -4.45 -20.34
C LEU A 244 10.20 -4.23 -21.48
#